data_d212cfb81f6c7e10f3f872fafeb85507
#
_entry.id   d212cfb81f6c7e10f3f872fafeb85507
#
_cell.length_a   1.000
_cell.length_b   1.000
_cell.length_c   1.000
_cell.angle_alpha   90.00
_cell.angle_beta   90.00
_cell.angle_gamma   90.00
#
_symmetry.space_group_name_H-M   'P 1'
#
loop_
_entity.id
_entity.type
_entity.pdbx_description
1 polymer ?
#
loop_
_entity_poly.entity_id
_entity_poly.type
_entity_poly.pdbx_seq_one_letter_code
_entity_poly.pdbx_strand_id
1 'polypeptide(L)'
;MGINMRTETEMLDVILKTAETLQVAAVAMSGSRTDTKASKDEFQDYDVVYVVENLDELITDLSWLDQFGKRIIEQEVGLGQRRLYLMLFEDGNRIDLTLCPKEHIKEWVDSEAGFTVLEDPEHLFEPYSQN
;
A
#
# COMPACT_ATOMS: atom_id res chain seq x y z
N MET A 1 24.90 -13.06 11.68
CA MET A 1 24.45 -12.27 10.56
C MET A 1 22.99 -11.92 10.67
N GLY A 2 22.68 -10.65 10.61
CA GLY A 2 21.30 -10.23 10.66
C GLY A 2 20.65 -10.27 9.28
N ILE A 3 19.34 -10.14 9.28
CA ILE A 3 18.59 -9.99 8.04
C ILE A 3 18.75 -8.54 7.62
N ASN A 4 19.16 -8.34 6.38
CA ASN A 4 19.30 -6.99 5.86
C ASN A 4 17.94 -6.38 5.57
N MET A 5 17.72 -5.19 6.11
CA MET A 5 16.50 -4.45 5.85
C MET A 5 16.49 -3.98 4.40
N ARG A 6 15.40 -4.26 3.69
CA ARG A 6 15.26 -3.75 2.32
C ARG A 6 15.21 -2.24 2.34
N THR A 7 15.81 -1.62 1.32
CA THR A 7 15.81 -0.18 1.18
C THR A 7 14.46 0.33 0.71
N GLU A 8 14.28 1.64 0.80
CA GLU A 8 13.06 2.26 0.28
C GLU A 8 12.85 1.92 -1.20
N THR A 9 13.93 1.97 -1.98
CA THR A 9 13.84 1.64 -3.40
C THR A 9 13.35 0.21 -3.59
N GLU A 10 13.88 -0.72 -2.81
CA GLU A 10 13.48 -2.11 -2.90
C GLU A 10 12.03 -2.32 -2.47
N MET A 11 11.61 -1.59 -1.43
CA MET A 11 10.23 -1.69 -0.97
C MET A 11 9.26 -1.13 -2.00
N LEU A 12 9.57 0.03 -2.58
CA LEU A 12 8.72 0.61 -3.62
C LEU A 12 8.67 -0.30 -4.84
N ASP A 13 9.79 -0.94 -5.17
CA ASP A 13 9.83 -1.85 -6.30
C ASP A 13 8.88 -3.03 -6.10
N VAL A 14 8.89 -3.65 -4.92
CA VAL A 14 8.01 -4.79 -4.67
C VAL A 14 6.55 -4.35 -4.62
N ILE A 15 6.29 -3.16 -4.08
CA ILE A 15 4.92 -2.63 -4.04
C ILE A 15 4.39 -2.45 -5.47
N LEU A 16 5.18 -1.87 -6.35
CA LEU A 16 4.74 -1.62 -7.72
C LEU A 16 4.68 -2.89 -8.56
N LYS A 17 5.61 -3.82 -8.34
CA LYS A 17 5.59 -5.08 -9.06
C LYS A 17 4.40 -5.95 -8.68
N THR A 18 4.06 -5.96 -7.40
CA THR A 18 2.89 -6.71 -6.94
C THR A 18 1.62 -6.09 -7.54
N ALA A 19 1.56 -4.76 -7.57
CA ALA A 19 0.42 -4.08 -8.18
C ALA A 19 0.27 -4.46 -9.65
N GLU A 20 1.38 -4.55 -10.37
CA GLU A 20 1.36 -4.92 -11.77
C GLU A 20 0.87 -6.35 -11.94
N THR A 21 1.36 -7.27 -11.11
CA THR A 21 0.93 -8.66 -11.16
C THR A 21 -0.57 -8.79 -10.94
N LEU A 22 -1.11 -8.01 -10.01
CA LEU A 22 -2.54 -8.04 -9.70
C LEU A 22 -3.37 -7.22 -10.68
N GLN A 23 -2.72 -6.42 -11.51
CA GLN A 23 -3.40 -5.53 -12.45
C GLN A 23 -4.35 -4.57 -11.74
N VAL A 24 -3.86 -3.97 -10.64
CA VAL A 24 -4.66 -3.00 -9.93
C VAL A 24 -4.83 -1.73 -10.78
N ALA A 25 -5.87 -0.98 -10.51
CA ALA A 25 -6.19 0.20 -11.31
C ALA A 25 -5.30 1.39 -10.99
N ALA A 26 -4.87 1.51 -9.73
CA ALA A 26 -4.01 2.62 -9.33
C ALA A 26 -3.31 2.29 -8.02
N VAL A 27 -2.22 3.00 -7.73
CA VAL A 27 -1.44 2.85 -6.51
C VAL A 27 -1.12 4.23 -5.96
N ALA A 28 -1.34 4.40 -4.67
CA ALA A 28 -0.95 5.64 -3.99
C ALA A 28 -0.41 5.31 -2.61
N MET A 29 0.28 6.25 -2.01
CA MET A 29 0.81 6.12 -0.67
C MET A 29 0.43 7.34 0.14
N SER A 30 0.17 7.13 1.43
CA SER A 30 -0.14 8.23 2.32
C SER A 30 0.89 8.27 3.45
N GLY A 31 0.75 9.27 4.32
CA GLY A 31 1.51 9.33 5.54
C GLY A 31 2.85 10.01 5.41
N SER A 32 3.72 9.73 6.36
CA SER A 32 4.97 10.43 6.52
C SER A 32 5.96 10.20 5.38
N ARG A 33 5.68 9.27 4.49
CA ARG A 33 6.57 9.04 3.34
C ARG A 33 6.64 10.23 2.41
N THR A 34 5.69 11.14 2.52
CA THR A 34 5.70 12.36 1.71
C THR A 34 6.50 13.47 2.37
N ASP A 35 6.94 13.27 3.60
CA ASP A 35 7.69 14.28 4.36
C ASP A 35 9.18 13.97 4.30
N THR A 36 9.91 14.76 3.54
CA THR A 36 11.34 14.54 3.37
C THR A 36 12.14 14.83 4.63
N LYS A 37 11.53 15.49 5.60
CA LYS A 37 12.19 15.80 6.86
C LYS A 37 12.02 14.72 7.91
N ALA A 38 11.18 13.74 7.64
CA ALA A 38 10.98 12.64 8.58
C ALA A 38 12.31 11.94 8.81
N SER A 39 12.57 11.61 10.06
CA SER A 39 13.82 10.93 10.38
C SER A 39 13.84 9.55 9.73
N LYS A 40 15.05 9.12 9.39
CA LYS A 40 15.21 7.81 8.78
C LYS A 40 15.47 6.80 9.87
N ASP A 41 14.40 6.39 10.51
CA ASP A 41 14.49 5.39 11.55
C ASP A 41 14.77 4.03 10.97
N GLU A 42 15.11 3.10 11.84
CA GLU A 42 15.32 1.72 11.43
C GLU A 42 14.05 1.11 10.86
N PHE A 43 12.89 1.63 11.28
CA PHE A 43 11.61 1.10 10.83
C PHE A 43 11.07 1.96 9.71
N GLN A 44 10.72 1.31 8.63
CA GLN A 44 10.14 1.99 7.47
C GLN A 44 8.68 1.56 7.37
N ASP A 45 7.79 2.51 7.52
CA ASP A 45 6.35 2.26 7.42
C ASP A 45 5.83 2.77 6.08
N TYR A 46 5.11 1.91 5.37
CA TYR A 46 4.55 2.26 4.07
C TYR A 46 3.04 2.10 4.13
N ASP A 47 2.33 3.21 4.02
CA ASP A 47 0.87 3.20 3.93
C ASP A 47 0.49 3.23 2.46
N VAL A 48 0.05 2.11 1.94
CA VAL A 48 -0.19 1.93 0.50
C VAL A 48 -1.66 1.65 0.26
N VAL A 49 -2.21 2.22 -0.79
CA VAL A 49 -3.53 1.83 -1.27
C VAL A 49 -3.42 1.29 -2.69
N TYR A 50 -4.04 0.14 -2.90
CA TYR A 50 -4.27 -0.41 -4.23
C TYR A 50 -5.73 -0.17 -4.56
N VAL A 51 -5.98 0.58 -5.62
CA VAL A 51 -7.34 0.77 -6.12
C VAL A 51 -7.64 -0.40 -7.04
N VAL A 52 -8.73 -1.10 -6.78
CA VAL A 52 -9.02 -2.36 -7.48
C VAL A 52 -10.42 -2.35 -8.07
N GLU A 53 -10.61 -3.13 -9.13
CA GLU A 53 -11.92 -3.25 -9.76
C GLU A 53 -12.77 -4.29 -9.08
N ASN A 54 -12.14 -5.40 -8.67
CA ASN A 54 -12.89 -6.50 -8.05
C ASN A 54 -12.18 -6.95 -6.79
N LEU A 55 -12.61 -6.41 -5.66
CA LEU A 55 -12.01 -6.74 -4.38
C LEU A 55 -12.19 -8.21 -4.02
N ASP A 56 -13.36 -8.75 -4.32
CA ASP A 56 -13.67 -10.14 -3.94
C ASP A 56 -12.70 -11.14 -4.55
N GLU A 57 -12.27 -10.90 -5.79
CA GLU A 57 -11.31 -11.80 -6.41
C GLU A 57 -9.99 -11.82 -5.66
N LEU A 58 -9.56 -10.67 -5.19
CA LEU A 58 -8.28 -10.57 -4.51
C LEU A 58 -8.29 -11.17 -3.12
N ILE A 59 -9.41 -11.05 -2.41
CA ILE A 59 -9.47 -11.57 -1.04
C ILE A 59 -9.83 -13.05 -0.99
N THR A 60 -10.26 -13.63 -2.10
CA THR A 60 -10.56 -15.05 -2.16
C THR A 60 -9.30 -15.90 -1.97
N ASP A 61 -8.19 -15.42 -2.52
CA ASP A 61 -6.90 -16.10 -2.39
C ASP A 61 -5.85 -15.03 -2.13
N LEU A 62 -5.34 -15.01 -0.90
CA LEU A 62 -4.39 -13.99 -0.47
C LEU A 62 -2.93 -14.40 -0.62
N SER A 63 -2.66 -15.46 -1.37
CA SER A 63 -1.28 -15.92 -1.54
C SER A 63 -0.39 -14.86 -2.19
N TRP A 64 -0.98 -13.91 -2.92
CA TRP A 64 -0.19 -12.85 -3.54
C TRP A 64 0.48 -11.94 -2.50
N LEU A 65 -0.02 -11.93 -1.27
CA LEU A 65 0.64 -11.15 -0.21
C LEU A 65 2.07 -11.62 0.05
N ASP A 66 2.35 -12.88 -0.28
CA ASP A 66 3.69 -13.44 -0.08
C ASP A 66 4.74 -12.71 -0.93
N GLN A 67 4.33 -12.03 -1.98
CA GLN A 67 5.27 -11.29 -2.83
C GLN A 67 5.95 -10.16 -2.08
N PHE A 68 5.32 -9.65 -1.03
CA PHE A 68 5.90 -8.57 -0.25
C PHE A 68 7.04 -9.05 0.66
N GLY A 69 7.10 -10.35 0.94
CA GLY A 69 8.14 -10.91 1.79
C GLY A 69 7.55 -11.70 2.94
N LYS A 70 8.45 -12.27 3.74
CA LYS A 70 8.01 -13.09 4.86
C LYS A 70 7.53 -12.23 6.01
N ARG A 71 6.30 -12.45 6.44
CA ARG A 71 5.67 -11.66 7.47
C ARG A 71 5.87 -12.29 8.84
N ILE A 72 6.23 -11.45 9.83
CA ILE A 72 6.25 -11.87 11.22
C ILE A 72 4.87 -11.70 11.81
N ILE A 73 4.20 -10.60 11.48
CA ILE A 73 2.86 -10.29 11.97
C ILE A 73 2.02 -9.88 10.77
N GLU A 74 0.79 -10.38 10.74
CA GLU A 74 -0.15 -10.03 9.69
C GLU A 74 -1.53 -9.95 10.33
N GLN A 75 -2.26 -8.87 10.04
CA GLN A 75 -3.59 -8.67 10.57
C GLN A 75 -4.48 -8.08 9.50
N GLU A 76 -5.68 -8.63 9.36
CA GLU A 76 -6.66 -8.12 8.41
C GLU A 76 -7.71 -7.32 9.16
N VAL A 77 -8.02 -6.12 8.65
CA VAL A 77 -9.02 -5.23 9.25
C VAL A 77 -10.02 -4.81 8.19
N GLY A 78 -11.30 -4.97 8.49
CA GLY A 78 -12.35 -4.49 7.60
C GLY A 78 -12.62 -3.02 7.83
N LEU A 79 -12.70 -2.25 6.76
CA LEU A 79 -12.98 -0.83 6.81
C LEU A 79 -14.15 -0.50 5.88
N GLY A 80 -15.33 -1.03 6.20
CA GLY A 80 -16.48 -0.88 5.33
C GLY A 80 -16.27 -1.61 4.02
N GLN A 81 -16.20 -0.87 2.92
CA GLN A 81 -16.00 -1.48 1.60
C GLN A 81 -14.53 -1.69 1.27
N ARG A 82 -13.63 -1.29 2.16
CA ARG A 82 -12.18 -1.44 1.98
C ARG A 82 -11.66 -2.53 2.91
N ARG A 83 -10.48 -3.05 2.58
CA ARG A 83 -9.78 -4.02 3.43
C ARG A 83 -8.39 -3.51 3.72
N LEU A 84 -7.96 -3.64 4.95
CA LEU A 84 -6.64 -3.20 5.37
C LEU A 84 -5.85 -4.41 5.86
N TYR A 85 -4.61 -4.56 5.37
CA TYR A 85 -3.70 -5.61 5.80
C TYR A 85 -2.50 -4.95 6.45
N LEU A 86 -2.34 -5.19 7.75
CA LEU A 86 -1.21 -4.68 8.52
C LEU A 86 -0.14 -5.75 8.52
N MET A 87 1.00 -5.48 7.93
CA MET A 87 2.05 -6.49 7.76
C MET A 87 3.39 -5.99 8.27
N LEU A 88 4.00 -6.75 9.17
CA LEU A 88 5.36 -6.52 9.62
C LEU A 88 6.23 -7.64 9.09
N PHE A 89 7.32 -7.29 8.42
CA PHE A 89 8.18 -8.26 7.75
C PHE A 89 9.42 -8.57 8.58
N GLU A 90 10.07 -9.71 8.27
CA GLU A 90 11.26 -10.16 8.98
C GLU A 90 12.35 -9.11 8.98
N ASP A 91 12.46 -8.33 7.92
CA ASP A 91 13.52 -7.34 7.79
C ASP A 91 13.25 -6.04 8.53
N GLY A 92 12.11 -5.95 9.23
CA GLY A 92 11.76 -4.75 9.98
C GLY A 92 10.92 -3.75 9.22
N ASN A 93 10.74 -3.93 7.92
CA ASN A 93 9.84 -3.07 7.16
C ASN A 93 8.39 -3.40 7.47
N ARG A 94 7.53 -2.42 7.26
CA ARG A 94 6.11 -2.58 7.52
C ARG A 94 5.29 -1.99 6.39
N ILE A 95 4.29 -2.73 5.96
CA ILE A 95 3.34 -2.23 4.97
C ILE A 95 1.94 -2.30 5.55
N ASP A 96 1.24 -1.18 5.52
CA ASP A 96 -0.19 -1.13 5.82
C ASP A 96 -0.86 -0.99 4.45
N LEU A 97 -1.40 -2.08 3.95
CA LEU A 97 -1.95 -2.13 2.60
C LEU A 97 -3.46 -2.08 2.62
N THR A 98 -4.02 -1.05 1.99
CA THR A 98 -5.47 -0.94 1.84
C THR A 98 -5.86 -1.36 0.43
N LEU A 99 -6.84 -2.24 0.33
CA LEU A 99 -7.48 -2.56 -0.95
C LEU A 99 -8.76 -1.75 -1.02
N CYS A 100 -8.86 -0.90 -2.03
CA CYS A 100 -9.96 0.05 -2.14
C CYS A 100 -10.65 -0.08 -3.50
N PRO A 101 -11.94 -0.46 -3.52
CA PRO A 101 -12.66 -0.48 -4.78
C PRO A 101 -12.71 0.91 -5.43
N LYS A 102 -12.73 0.94 -6.75
CA LYS A 102 -12.70 2.21 -7.49
C LYS A 102 -13.76 3.20 -7.02
N GLU A 103 -14.95 2.72 -6.71
CA GLU A 103 -16.04 3.60 -6.31
C GLU A 103 -15.88 4.18 -4.91
N HIS A 104 -14.87 3.74 -4.16
CA HIS A 104 -14.65 4.19 -2.78
C HIS A 104 -13.37 4.98 -2.58
N ILE A 105 -12.77 5.47 -3.67
CA ILE A 105 -11.54 6.26 -3.60
C ILE A 105 -11.71 7.48 -2.73
N LYS A 106 -12.84 8.18 -2.86
CA LYS A 106 -13.07 9.40 -2.09
C LYS A 106 -13.00 9.13 -0.60
N GLU A 107 -13.52 8.01 -0.16
CA GLU A 107 -13.50 7.65 1.25
C GLU A 107 -12.08 7.48 1.75
N TRP A 108 -11.23 6.84 0.93
CA TRP A 108 -9.83 6.69 1.31
C TRP A 108 -9.13 8.04 1.34
N VAL A 109 -9.34 8.86 0.33
CA VAL A 109 -8.71 10.19 0.26
C VAL A 109 -9.11 11.02 1.46
N ASP A 110 -10.41 11.00 1.82
CA ASP A 110 -10.90 11.78 2.95
C ASP A 110 -10.32 11.31 4.29
N SER A 111 -9.89 10.05 4.37
CA SER A 111 -9.35 9.50 5.60
C SER A 111 -7.87 9.83 5.79
N GLU A 112 -7.21 10.37 4.77
CA GLU A 112 -5.77 10.60 4.79
C GLU A 112 -5.43 12.08 4.83
N ALA A 113 -4.38 12.43 5.59
CA ALA A 113 -3.93 13.82 5.69
C ALA A 113 -3.27 14.29 4.38
N GLY A 114 -2.74 13.36 3.62
CA GLY A 114 -2.11 13.66 2.34
C GLY A 114 -1.69 12.37 1.69
N PHE A 115 -1.45 12.41 0.39
CA PHE A 115 -1.06 11.21 -0.32
C PHE A 115 -0.25 11.55 -1.56
N THR A 116 0.51 10.57 -2.04
CA THR A 116 1.30 10.67 -3.26
C THR A 116 0.84 9.55 -4.19
N VAL A 117 0.50 9.90 -5.41
CA VAL A 117 0.09 8.91 -6.41
C VAL A 117 1.33 8.31 -7.04
N LEU A 118 1.43 6.98 -7.03
CA LEU A 118 2.56 6.27 -7.63
C LEU A 118 2.26 5.80 -9.04
N GLU A 119 1.05 5.30 -9.26
CA GLU A 119 0.60 4.87 -10.59
C GLU A 119 -0.89 5.15 -10.70
N ASP A 120 -1.28 5.77 -11.81
CA ASP A 120 -2.70 6.09 -12.01
C ASP A 120 -2.98 6.31 -13.50
N PRO A 121 -2.89 5.25 -14.31
CA PRO A 121 -3.09 5.41 -15.76
C PRO A 121 -4.48 5.87 -16.15
N GLU A 122 -5.48 5.62 -15.31
CA GLU A 122 -6.87 6.03 -15.60
C GLU A 122 -7.24 7.36 -14.96
N HIS A 123 -6.28 8.01 -14.28
CA HIS A 123 -6.51 9.32 -13.65
C HIS A 123 -7.59 9.29 -12.59
N LEU A 124 -7.63 8.21 -11.82
CA LEU A 124 -8.67 8.00 -10.81
C LEU A 124 -8.55 8.96 -9.63
N PHE A 125 -7.31 9.36 -9.31
CA PHE A 125 -7.06 10.27 -8.20
C PHE A 125 -7.12 11.74 -8.60
N GLU A 126 -7.19 12.02 -9.89
CA GLU A 126 -7.12 13.40 -10.38
C GLU A 126 -8.18 14.31 -9.74
N PRO A 127 -9.46 13.87 -9.60
CA PRO A 127 -10.45 14.75 -8.98
C PRO A 127 -10.13 15.12 -7.52
N TYR A 128 -9.26 14.38 -6.88
CA TYR A 128 -8.96 14.57 -5.46
C TYR A 128 -7.58 15.13 -5.21
N SER A 129 -6.80 15.36 -6.26
CA SER A 129 -5.44 15.84 -6.04
C SER A 129 -5.45 17.31 -5.65
N GLN A 130 -4.52 17.66 -4.76
CA GLN A 130 -4.32 19.02 -4.30
C GLN A 130 -3.19 19.63 -5.11
N ASN A 131 -3.45 20.73 -5.77
CA ASN A 131 -2.40 21.37 -6.55
C ASN A 131 -1.90 22.61 -5.88
#